data_5b87e0fde2401e1cb897a513ffcf0873
#
_entry.id   5b87e0fde2401e1cb897a513ffcf0873
#
_cell.length_a   1.000
_cell.length_b   1.000
_cell.length_c   1.000
_cell.angle_alpha   90.00
_cell.angle_beta   90.00
_cell.angle_gamma   90.00
#
_symmetry.space_group_name_H-M   'P 1'
#
loop_
_entity.id
_entity.type
_entity.pdbx_description
1 polymer ?
#
loop_
_entity_poly.entity_id
_entity_poly.type
_entity_poly.pdbx_seq_one_letter_code
_entity_poly.pdbx_strand_id
1 'polypeptide(L)'
;MYTFPKAEKLCKRDHIQQLFAKGEAVTSYPIRLLYTPIATLEVPYQLLISVPKRTFKRAVDRNLLKRRLREAYRLQKNLLPVKEQQYALAFIYIGKGKATYIEIENAVKTTLSLFANSPI
;
A
#
# COMPACT_ATOMS: atom_id res chain seq x y z
N MET A 1 -6.50 -20.78 2.61
CA MET A 1 -6.66 -19.37 2.95
C MET A 1 -5.38 -18.59 2.69
N TYR A 2 -5.49 -17.42 2.14
CA TYR A 2 -4.34 -16.61 1.83
C TYR A 2 -3.98 -15.68 2.97
N THR A 3 -2.73 -15.64 3.36
CA THR A 3 -2.27 -14.73 4.40
C THR A 3 -1.17 -13.81 3.84
N PHE A 4 -1.16 -12.58 4.32
CA PHE A 4 -0.13 -11.62 3.96
C PHE A 4 1.14 -11.98 4.73
N PRO A 5 2.26 -12.30 4.06
CA PRO A 5 3.46 -12.74 4.75
C PRO A 5 3.97 -11.69 5.73
N LYS A 6 4.36 -12.14 6.91
CA LYS A 6 4.84 -11.24 7.95
C LYS A 6 6.05 -10.41 7.51
N ALA A 7 6.95 -11.02 6.73
CA ALA A 7 8.14 -10.34 6.25
C ALA A 7 7.81 -9.16 5.33
N GLU A 8 6.64 -9.18 4.68
CA GLU A 8 6.22 -8.12 3.77
C GLU A 8 5.42 -7.03 4.46
N LYS A 9 5.17 -7.15 5.76
CA LYS A 9 4.45 -6.11 6.50
C LYS A 9 5.43 -5.05 6.98
N LEU A 10 5.11 -3.79 6.71
CA LEU A 10 5.88 -2.68 7.20
C LEU A 10 5.46 -2.40 8.65
N CYS A 11 6.32 -2.76 9.60
CA CYS A 11 6.00 -2.69 11.02
C CYS A 11 6.91 -1.78 11.82
N LYS A 12 8.16 -1.60 11.39
CA LYS A 12 9.12 -0.82 12.17
C LYS A 12 8.75 0.65 12.18
N ARG A 13 8.70 1.22 13.37
CA ARG A 13 8.29 2.61 13.59
C ARG A 13 9.14 3.58 12.80
N ASP A 14 10.45 3.38 12.79
CA ASP A 14 11.37 4.27 12.09
C ASP A 14 11.12 4.23 10.58
N HIS A 15 10.85 3.06 10.04
CA HIS A 15 10.55 2.92 8.61
C HIS A 15 9.24 3.63 8.26
N ILE A 16 8.22 3.48 9.11
CA ILE A 16 6.93 4.13 8.89
C ILE A 16 7.09 5.64 8.96
N GLN A 17 7.86 6.14 9.93
CA GLN A 17 8.11 7.58 10.04
C GLN A 17 8.84 8.13 8.82
N GLN A 18 9.84 7.42 8.32
CA GLN A 18 10.55 7.84 7.11
C GLN A 18 9.60 7.89 5.91
N LEU A 19 8.73 6.89 5.79
CA LEU A 19 7.78 6.84 4.68
C LEU A 19 6.85 8.04 4.69
N PHE A 20 6.28 8.39 5.84
CA PHE A 20 5.35 9.51 5.92
C PHE A 20 6.05 10.87 5.87
N ALA A 21 7.33 10.94 6.28
CA ALA A 21 8.07 12.20 6.26
C ALA A 21 8.68 12.49 4.89
N LYS A 22 9.17 11.47 4.19
CA LYS A 22 9.95 11.64 2.95
C LYS A 22 9.36 10.94 1.75
N GLY A 23 8.28 10.18 1.93
CA GLY A 23 7.70 9.39 0.86
C GLY A 23 7.13 10.25 -0.25
N GLU A 24 7.26 9.77 -1.47
CA GLU A 24 6.56 10.33 -2.61
C GLU A 24 5.23 9.62 -2.77
N ALA A 25 4.27 10.28 -3.41
CA ALA A 25 2.93 9.75 -3.54
C ALA A 25 2.49 9.69 -4.98
N VAL A 26 1.79 8.61 -5.32
CA VAL A 26 0.99 8.53 -6.55
C VAL A 26 -0.44 8.21 -6.15
N THR A 27 -1.39 8.79 -6.86
CA THR A 27 -2.79 8.69 -6.46
C THR A 27 -3.63 8.16 -7.61
N SER A 28 -4.48 7.18 -7.30
CA SER A 28 -5.57 6.74 -8.16
C SER A 28 -6.75 6.52 -7.23
N TYR A 29 -7.72 7.45 -7.24
CA TYR A 29 -8.85 7.40 -6.32
C TYR A 29 -9.52 6.02 -6.33
N PRO A 30 -9.84 5.42 -5.21
CA PRO A 30 -9.80 5.97 -3.84
C PRO A 30 -8.51 5.63 -3.06
N ILE A 31 -7.40 5.38 -3.73
CA ILE A 31 -6.16 4.93 -3.11
C ILE A 31 -5.04 5.93 -3.37
N ARG A 32 -4.23 6.16 -2.34
CA ARG A 32 -2.97 6.87 -2.47
C ARG A 32 -1.85 5.93 -2.07
N LEU A 33 -0.85 5.78 -2.92
CA LEU A 33 0.34 4.99 -2.61
C LEU A 33 1.49 5.92 -2.26
N LEU A 34 2.00 5.77 -1.04
CA LEU A 34 3.27 6.40 -0.63
C LEU A 34 4.40 5.40 -0.79
N TYR A 35 5.57 5.88 -1.20
CA TYR A 35 6.73 5.01 -1.31
C TYR A 35 8.01 5.79 -1.04
N THR A 36 8.99 5.11 -0.44
CA THR A 36 10.34 5.65 -0.24
C THR A 36 11.33 4.50 -0.18
N PRO A 37 12.56 4.69 -0.69
CA PRO A 37 13.60 3.67 -0.54
C PRO A 37 14.10 3.66 0.91
N ILE A 38 14.29 2.46 1.45
CA ILE A 38 14.84 2.27 2.79
C ILE A 38 15.85 1.15 2.74
N ALA A 39 17.12 1.47 2.96
CA ALA A 39 18.21 0.52 2.80
C ALA A 39 18.20 -0.62 3.82
N THR A 40 17.57 -0.40 4.98
CA THR A 40 17.57 -1.37 6.07
C THR A 40 16.43 -2.38 6.02
N LEU A 41 15.60 -2.34 4.96
CA LEU A 41 14.57 -3.38 4.79
C LEU A 41 15.22 -4.73 4.47
N GLU A 42 14.63 -5.79 5.02
CA GLU A 42 15.16 -7.15 4.83
C GLU A 42 14.64 -7.81 3.55
N VAL A 43 13.61 -7.24 2.94
CA VAL A 43 12.98 -7.76 1.72
C VAL A 43 12.83 -6.60 0.74
N PRO A 44 12.65 -6.89 -0.57
CA PRO A 44 12.54 -5.82 -1.58
C PRO A 44 11.42 -4.83 -1.31
N TYR A 45 10.29 -5.30 -0.78
CA TYR A 45 9.14 -4.44 -0.53
C TYR A 45 8.47 -4.80 0.78
N GLN A 46 8.12 -3.78 1.56
CA GLN A 46 7.25 -3.93 2.72
C GLN A 46 6.08 -2.99 2.59
N LEU A 47 4.90 -3.44 3.00
CA LEU A 47 3.64 -2.74 2.78
C LEU A 47 2.91 -2.46 4.07
N LEU A 48 2.41 -1.23 4.20
CA LEU A 48 1.47 -0.81 5.23
C LEU A 48 0.14 -0.48 4.55
N ILE A 49 -0.96 -0.86 5.17
CA ILE A 49 -2.29 -0.52 4.68
C ILE A 49 -2.99 0.31 5.73
N SER A 50 -3.49 1.47 5.33
CA SER A 50 -4.15 2.41 6.24
C SER A 50 -5.53 2.77 5.73
N VAL A 51 -6.55 2.56 6.57
CA VAL A 51 -7.91 3.04 6.34
C VAL A 51 -8.24 3.97 7.49
N PRO A 52 -8.45 5.29 7.24
CA PRO A 52 -8.58 6.27 8.31
C PRO A 52 -9.80 6.03 9.21
N LYS A 53 -9.54 6.04 10.51
CA LYS A 53 -10.59 5.90 11.51
C LYS A 53 -11.57 7.08 11.47
N ARG A 54 -11.08 8.24 11.08
CA ARG A 54 -11.90 9.45 10.99
C ARG A 54 -13.01 9.29 9.95
N THR A 55 -12.73 8.64 8.84
CA THR A 55 -13.70 8.42 7.77
C THR A 55 -14.59 7.20 8.04
N PHE A 56 -14.00 6.14 8.58
CA PHE A 56 -14.69 4.88 8.84
C PHE A 56 -14.56 4.54 10.31
N LYS A 57 -15.52 5.00 11.10
CA LYS A 57 -15.48 4.86 12.57
C LYS A 57 -15.65 3.43 13.02
N ARG A 58 -16.38 2.63 12.25
CA ARG A 58 -16.63 1.23 12.61
C ARG A 58 -15.47 0.38 12.17
N ALA A 59 -14.96 -0.45 13.10
CA ALA A 59 -13.86 -1.34 12.82
C ALA A 59 -14.20 -2.33 11.71
N VAL A 60 -15.44 -2.79 11.64
CA VAL A 60 -15.87 -3.75 10.62
C VAL A 60 -15.72 -3.18 9.21
N ASP A 61 -15.99 -1.89 9.04
CA ASP A 61 -15.85 -1.23 7.73
C ASP A 61 -14.38 -1.08 7.37
N ARG A 62 -13.54 -0.67 8.32
CA ARG A 62 -12.11 -0.55 8.07
C ARG A 62 -11.49 -1.90 7.73
N ASN A 63 -11.88 -2.94 8.46
CA ASN A 63 -11.34 -4.28 8.21
C ASN A 63 -11.74 -4.82 6.84
N LEU A 64 -12.96 -4.52 6.40
CA LEU A 64 -13.42 -4.89 5.07
C LEU A 64 -12.55 -4.26 3.98
N LEU A 65 -12.31 -2.96 4.10
CA LEU A 65 -11.50 -2.24 3.12
C LEU A 65 -10.04 -2.69 3.16
N LYS A 66 -9.49 -2.92 4.35
CA LYS A 66 -8.13 -3.45 4.47
C LYS A 66 -7.99 -4.82 3.82
N ARG A 67 -9.00 -5.67 3.97
CA ARG A 67 -8.99 -7.00 3.36
C ARG A 67 -9.03 -6.90 1.84
N ARG A 68 -9.86 -6.01 1.30
CA ARG A 68 -9.91 -5.79 -0.15
C ARG A 68 -8.58 -5.27 -0.69
N LEU A 69 -7.94 -4.36 0.03
CA LEU A 69 -6.63 -3.84 -0.36
C LEU A 69 -5.56 -4.92 -0.34
N ARG A 70 -5.54 -5.75 0.71
CA ARG A 70 -4.57 -6.83 0.81
C ARG A 70 -4.73 -7.83 -0.33
N GLU A 71 -5.96 -8.19 -0.66
CA GLU A 71 -6.22 -9.15 -1.73
C GLU A 71 -5.84 -8.55 -3.09
N ALA A 72 -6.17 -7.29 -3.33
CA ALA A 72 -5.80 -6.63 -4.57
C ALA A 72 -4.27 -6.55 -4.72
N TYR A 73 -3.56 -6.24 -3.64
CA TYR A 73 -2.10 -6.21 -3.66
C TYR A 73 -1.52 -7.60 -3.92
N ARG A 74 -2.04 -8.61 -3.24
CA ARG A 74 -1.57 -9.98 -3.41
C ARG A 74 -1.63 -10.42 -4.86
N LEU A 75 -2.75 -10.16 -5.51
CA LEU A 75 -2.96 -10.59 -6.88
C LEU A 75 -2.12 -9.82 -7.89
N GLN A 76 -1.63 -8.65 -7.51
CA GLN A 76 -0.94 -7.77 -8.45
C GLN A 76 0.49 -7.42 -8.02
N LYS A 77 1.01 -8.02 -6.96
CA LYS A 77 2.37 -7.66 -6.51
C LYS A 77 3.45 -8.07 -7.51
N ASN A 78 3.13 -8.94 -8.46
CA ASN A 78 4.07 -9.27 -9.54
C ASN A 78 4.28 -8.11 -10.52
N LEU A 79 3.45 -7.07 -10.45
CA LEU A 79 3.67 -5.84 -11.20
C LEU A 79 4.79 -4.99 -10.60
N LEU A 80 5.21 -5.27 -9.37
CA LEU A 80 6.30 -4.55 -8.74
C LEU A 80 7.60 -4.91 -9.44
N PRO A 81 8.37 -3.91 -9.88
CA PRO A 81 9.62 -4.17 -10.60
C PRO A 81 10.72 -4.62 -9.65
N VAL A 82 11.72 -5.27 -10.21
CA VAL A 82 12.97 -5.52 -9.49
C VAL A 82 13.79 -4.24 -9.58
N LYS A 83 13.96 -3.55 -8.44
CA LYS A 83 14.73 -2.32 -8.36
C LYS A 83 16.00 -2.57 -7.55
N GLU A 84 16.98 -1.69 -7.71
CA GLU A 84 18.22 -1.80 -6.95
C GLU A 84 18.03 -1.54 -5.47
N GLN A 85 17.05 -0.71 -5.12
CA GLN A 85 16.76 -0.36 -3.74
C GLN A 85 15.53 -1.10 -3.23
N GLN A 86 15.47 -1.26 -1.91
CA GLN A 86 14.29 -1.80 -1.25
C GLN A 86 13.37 -0.63 -0.90
N TYR A 87 12.06 -0.87 -0.99
CA TYR A 87 11.08 0.20 -0.82
C TYR A 87 10.07 -0.12 0.27
N ALA A 88 9.75 0.90 1.07
CA ALA A 88 8.58 0.89 1.93
C ALA A 88 7.40 1.47 1.15
N LEU A 89 6.27 0.80 1.23
CA LEU A 89 5.05 1.19 0.52
C LEU A 89 3.92 1.36 1.54
N ALA A 90 3.01 2.31 1.28
CA ALA A 90 1.80 2.44 2.07
C ALA A 90 0.62 2.72 1.16
N PHE A 91 -0.41 1.87 1.22
CA PHE A 91 -1.70 2.18 0.60
C PHE A 91 -2.55 2.90 1.63
N ILE A 92 -2.98 4.11 1.29
CA ILE A 92 -3.86 4.90 2.13
C ILE A 92 -5.20 5.03 1.40
N TYR A 93 -6.26 4.62 2.08
CA TYR A 93 -7.60 4.75 1.52
C TYR A 93 -8.07 6.19 1.72
N ILE A 94 -8.34 6.89 0.62
CA ILE A 94 -8.76 8.30 0.67
C ILE A 94 -10.21 8.50 0.26
N GLY A 95 -10.92 7.42 -0.09
CA GLY A 95 -12.33 7.51 -0.44
C GLY A 95 -13.21 7.75 0.77
N LYS A 96 -14.35 8.41 0.56
CA LYS A 96 -15.33 8.68 1.62
C LYS A 96 -16.33 7.56 1.79
N GLY A 97 -16.55 6.76 0.76
CA GLY A 97 -17.44 5.60 0.81
C GLY A 97 -16.66 4.30 0.68
N LYS A 98 -17.38 3.20 0.79
CA LYS A 98 -16.77 1.88 0.65
C LYS A 98 -16.75 1.48 -0.81
N ALA A 99 -15.58 1.55 -1.42
CA ALA A 99 -15.39 1.14 -2.81
C ALA A 99 -15.55 -0.38 -2.95
N THR A 100 -16.05 -0.83 -4.09
CA THR A 100 -16.12 -2.25 -4.39
C THR A 100 -14.71 -2.81 -4.57
N TYR A 101 -14.60 -4.14 -4.51
CA TYR A 101 -13.30 -4.79 -4.73
C TYR A 101 -12.72 -4.43 -6.10
N ILE A 102 -13.58 -4.40 -7.14
CA ILE A 102 -13.11 -4.09 -8.50
C ILE A 102 -12.55 -2.68 -8.57
N GLU A 103 -13.19 -1.72 -7.93
CA GLU A 103 -12.68 -0.34 -7.90
C GLU A 103 -11.33 -0.27 -7.18
N ILE A 104 -11.19 -0.99 -6.07
CA ILE A 104 -9.93 -1.05 -5.32
C ILE A 104 -8.86 -1.76 -6.14
N GLU A 105 -9.20 -2.86 -6.79
CA GLU A 105 -8.26 -3.60 -7.63
C GLU A 105 -7.71 -2.72 -8.75
N ASN A 106 -8.57 -1.98 -9.43
CA ASN A 106 -8.14 -1.09 -10.50
C ASN A 106 -7.25 0.04 -9.98
N ALA A 107 -7.58 0.60 -8.81
CA ALA A 107 -6.78 1.65 -8.21
C ALA A 107 -5.41 1.14 -7.78
N VAL A 108 -5.34 -0.04 -7.19
CA VAL A 108 -4.07 -0.66 -6.80
C VAL A 108 -3.20 -0.92 -8.04
N LYS A 109 -3.81 -1.46 -9.09
CA LYS A 109 -3.10 -1.71 -10.35
C LYS A 109 -2.51 -0.42 -10.92
N THR A 110 -3.29 0.65 -10.95
CA THR A 110 -2.85 1.94 -11.47
C THR A 110 -1.71 2.51 -10.64
N THR A 111 -1.83 2.50 -9.32
CA THR A 111 -0.78 3.05 -8.45
C THR A 111 0.51 2.23 -8.53
N LEU A 112 0.43 0.91 -8.61
CA LEU A 112 1.62 0.08 -8.78
C LEU A 112 2.30 0.34 -10.12
N SER A 113 1.52 0.55 -11.18
CA SER A 113 2.07 0.88 -12.50
C SER A 113 2.76 2.23 -12.47
N LEU A 114 2.16 3.22 -11.84
CA LEU A 114 2.77 4.55 -11.71
C LEU A 114 4.08 4.48 -10.90
N PHE A 115 4.08 3.70 -9.84
CA PHE A 115 5.30 3.49 -9.06
C PHE A 115 6.38 2.79 -9.90
N ALA A 116 6.00 1.78 -10.66
CA ALA A 116 6.95 1.02 -11.50
C ALA A 116 7.62 1.91 -12.54
N ASN A 117 6.90 2.92 -13.04
CA ASN A 117 7.42 3.85 -14.05
C ASN A 117 8.11 5.07 -13.44
N SER A 118 8.20 5.13 -12.13
CA SER A 118 8.86 6.23 -11.44
C SER A 118 10.37 6.19 -11.70
N PRO A 119 11.02 7.35 -11.83
CA PRO A 119 12.46 7.40 -12.13
C PRO A 119 13.37 7.01 -10.95
N ILE A 120 12.82 6.81 -9.78
CA ILE A 120 13.62 6.49 -8.60
C ILE A 120 13.99 5.03 -8.57
#